data_73ea7ad1b4653eebc9db72a124f0382b
#
_entry.id   73ea7ad1b4653eebc9db72a124f0382b
#
_cell.length_a   1.000
_cell.length_b   1.000
_cell.length_c   1.000
_cell.angle_alpha   90.00
_cell.angle_beta   90.00
_cell.angle_gamma   90.00
#
_symmetry.space_group_name_H-M   'P 1'
#
loop_
_entity.id
_entity.type
_entity.pdbx_description
1 polymer ?
#
loop_
_entity_poly.entity_id
_entity_poly.type
_entity_poly.pdbx_seq_one_letter_code
_entity_poly.pdbx_strand_id
1 'polypeptide(L)'
;MMIPFDKIALIGSGNVAYAYNKALKNNGIQPFCIYTRSSDKIAEIEEKFGVKATSSFDTLLDSDLIIIAVKDDAIHEVSLNLKNYKGLLVHTSGTQPSSVLSHIENYGVLYPLQTLTKDFDVDFKKVPLLINASSSIYLEKIKILAKIMSDVVIECNDDDRRLIH
;
A
#
# COMPACT_ATOMS: atom_id res chain seq x y z
N MET A 1 4.82 -20.28 -4.95
CA MET A 1 4.33 -19.55 -3.76
C MET A 1 3.00 -18.87 -4.11
N MET A 2 1.99 -19.13 -3.32
CA MET A 2 0.66 -18.55 -3.58
C MET A 2 0.61 -17.12 -3.06
N ILE A 3 0.32 -16.16 -3.95
CA ILE A 3 0.11 -14.76 -3.60
C ILE A 3 -1.34 -14.63 -3.14
N PRO A 4 -1.61 -14.04 -1.95
CA PRO A 4 -2.97 -13.99 -1.40
C PRO A 4 -3.88 -12.96 -2.06
N PHE A 5 -3.37 -12.16 -2.99
CA PHE A 5 -4.11 -11.14 -3.73
C PHE A 5 -3.84 -11.25 -5.22
N ASP A 6 -4.89 -11.27 -6.02
CA ASP A 6 -4.78 -11.36 -7.49
C ASP A 6 -4.51 -10.00 -8.15
N LYS A 7 -5.18 -8.96 -7.65
CA LYS A 7 -5.08 -7.60 -8.19
C LYS A 7 -4.75 -6.61 -7.10
N ILE A 8 -3.53 -6.08 -7.13
CA ILE A 8 -3.03 -5.10 -6.16
C ILE A 8 -2.96 -3.74 -6.83
N ALA A 9 -3.68 -2.76 -6.29
CA ALA A 9 -3.63 -1.37 -6.74
C ALA A 9 -2.86 -0.49 -5.75
N LEU A 10 -2.24 0.55 -6.27
CA LEU A 10 -1.53 1.56 -5.48
C LEU A 10 -2.24 2.91 -5.63
N ILE A 11 -2.33 3.65 -4.54
CA ILE A 11 -2.75 5.07 -4.57
C ILE A 11 -1.56 5.91 -4.18
N GLY A 12 -1.17 6.82 -5.06
CA GLY A 12 -0.02 7.69 -4.88
C GLY A 12 1.06 7.45 -5.91
N SER A 13 1.90 8.44 -6.11
CA SER A 13 2.97 8.42 -7.12
C SER A 13 4.31 8.94 -6.57
N GLY A 14 4.43 9.01 -5.26
CA GLY A 14 5.66 9.44 -4.58
C GLY A 14 6.63 8.28 -4.32
N ASN A 15 7.57 8.52 -3.42
CA ASN A 15 8.67 7.59 -3.15
C ASN A 15 8.20 6.26 -2.55
N VAL A 16 7.23 6.30 -1.63
CA VAL A 16 6.72 5.08 -0.99
C VAL A 16 5.97 4.22 -2.02
N ALA A 17 5.10 4.83 -2.83
CA ALA A 17 4.39 4.13 -3.88
C ALA A 17 5.36 3.50 -4.88
N TYR A 18 6.39 4.23 -5.28
CA TYR A 18 7.43 3.74 -6.18
C TYR A 18 8.19 2.55 -5.58
N ALA A 19 8.55 2.63 -4.31
CA ALA A 19 9.26 1.55 -3.62
C ALA A 19 8.40 0.27 -3.54
N TYR A 20 7.11 0.39 -3.21
CA TYR A 20 6.20 -0.75 -3.23
C TYR A 20 6.02 -1.34 -4.62
N ASN A 21 5.85 -0.49 -5.63
CA ASN A 21 5.76 -0.94 -7.02
C ASN A 21 6.99 -1.78 -7.41
N LYS A 22 8.16 -1.27 -7.10
CA LYS A 22 9.42 -1.96 -7.39
C LYS A 22 9.56 -3.27 -6.62
N ALA A 23 9.22 -3.26 -5.33
CA ALA A 23 9.27 -4.45 -4.49
C ALA A 23 8.32 -5.55 -4.98
N LEU A 24 7.11 -5.19 -5.38
CA LEU A 24 6.15 -6.13 -5.97
C LEU A 24 6.68 -6.74 -7.27
N LYS A 25 7.15 -5.90 -8.18
CA LYS A 25 7.68 -6.35 -9.48
C LYS A 25 8.91 -7.24 -9.33
N ASN A 26 9.81 -6.90 -8.41
CA ASN A 26 11.01 -7.70 -8.13
C ASN A 26 10.66 -9.11 -7.61
N ASN A 27 9.46 -9.29 -7.12
CA ASN A 27 8.95 -10.58 -6.66
C ASN A 27 7.90 -11.19 -7.61
N GLY A 28 7.88 -10.75 -8.87
CA GLY A 28 7.01 -11.29 -9.91
C GLY A 28 5.56 -10.87 -9.82
N ILE A 29 5.25 -9.81 -9.06
CA ILE A 29 3.90 -9.30 -8.90
C ILE A 29 3.75 -7.99 -9.67
N GLN A 30 2.96 -8.01 -10.73
CA GLN A 30 2.64 -6.81 -11.50
C GLN A 30 1.46 -6.09 -10.84
N PRO A 31 1.62 -4.86 -10.34
CA PRO A 31 0.48 -4.10 -9.85
C PRO A 31 -0.60 -3.92 -10.91
N PHE A 32 -1.85 -3.98 -10.49
CA PHE A 32 -3.02 -3.87 -11.37
C PHE A 32 -3.14 -2.47 -11.96
N CYS A 33 -3.02 -1.44 -11.11
CA CYS A 33 -3.04 -0.04 -11.53
C CYS A 33 -2.52 0.87 -10.43
N ILE A 34 -2.20 2.10 -10.82
CA ILE A 34 -1.83 3.18 -9.91
C ILE A 34 -2.82 4.32 -10.08
N TYR A 35 -3.39 4.78 -8.96
CA TYR A 35 -4.25 5.96 -8.97
C TYR A 35 -3.43 7.23 -8.85
N THR A 36 -3.71 8.21 -9.69
CA THR A 36 -3.23 9.57 -9.58
C THR A 36 -4.40 10.55 -9.63
N ARG A 37 -4.34 11.58 -8.80
CA ARG A 37 -5.35 12.64 -8.77
C ARG A 37 -5.38 13.46 -10.08
N SER A 38 -4.25 13.59 -10.73
CA SER A 38 -4.09 14.44 -11.93
C SER A 38 -4.08 13.58 -13.20
N SER A 39 -5.12 13.69 -14.01
CA SER A 39 -5.24 12.94 -15.27
C SER A 39 -4.15 13.30 -16.29
N ASP A 40 -3.60 14.52 -16.22
CA ASP A 40 -2.50 14.97 -17.07
C ASP A 40 -1.16 14.31 -16.74
N LYS A 41 -1.04 13.64 -15.60
CA LYS A 41 0.16 12.91 -15.18
C LYS A 41 0.13 11.42 -15.49
N ILE A 42 -0.96 10.91 -16.03
CA ILE A 42 -1.13 9.47 -16.27
C ILE A 42 0.01 8.92 -17.14
N ALA A 43 0.30 9.54 -18.27
CA ALA A 43 1.34 9.07 -19.18
C ALA A 43 2.73 9.06 -18.53
N GLU A 44 3.06 10.09 -17.76
CA GLU A 44 4.33 10.18 -17.02
C GLU A 44 4.46 9.07 -15.98
N ILE A 45 3.39 8.82 -15.23
CA ILE A 45 3.37 7.78 -14.19
C ILE A 45 3.47 6.39 -14.83
N GLU A 46 2.75 6.12 -15.90
CA GLU A 46 2.84 4.85 -16.62
C GLU A 46 4.25 4.56 -17.12
N GLU A 47 4.92 5.58 -17.65
CA GLU A 47 6.31 5.45 -18.10
C GLU A 47 7.25 5.15 -16.93
N LYS A 48 7.14 5.91 -15.84
CA LYS A 48 8.00 5.79 -14.69
C LYS A 48 7.81 4.48 -13.92
N PHE A 49 6.56 4.07 -13.73
CA PHE A 49 6.22 2.89 -12.90
C PHE A 49 6.09 1.61 -13.72
N GLY A 50 5.88 1.71 -15.03
CA GLY A 50 5.60 0.54 -15.87
C GLY A 50 4.30 -0.16 -15.50
N VAL A 51 3.30 0.59 -15.08
CA VAL A 51 1.99 0.10 -14.62
C VAL A 51 0.91 1.03 -15.16
N LYS A 52 -0.26 0.50 -15.49
CA LYS A 52 -1.40 1.34 -15.89
C LYS A 52 -1.76 2.32 -14.79
N ALA A 53 -1.96 3.58 -15.16
CA ALA A 53 -2.42 4.62 -14.24
C ALA A 53 -3.86 5.04 -14.54
N THR A 54 -4.56 5.49 -13.52
CA THR A 54 -5.95 5.95 -13.62
C THR A 54 -6.16 7.15 -12.72
N SER A 55 -7.09 8.02 -13.08
CA SER A 55 -7.60 9.09 -12.21
C SER A 55 -9.02 8.81 -11.73
N SER A 56 -9.53 7.59 -11.94
CA SER A 56 -10.85 7.14 -11.49
C SER A 56 -10.73 6.14 -10.34
N PHE A 57 -11.38 6.46 -9.22
CA PHE A 57 -11.48 5.52 -8.11
C PHE A 57 -12.26 4.25 -8.46
N ASP A 58 -13.20 4.33 -9.41
CA ASP A 58 -13.99 3.17 -9.82
C ASP A 58 -13.11 2.05 -10.38
N THR A 59 -12.03 2.38 -11.05
CA THR A 59 -11.08 1.40 -11.56
C THR A 59 -10.44 0.57 -10.44
N LEU A 60 -10.23 1.19 -9.27
CA LEU A 60 -9.60 0.54 -8.12
C LEU A 60 -10.51 -0.50 -7.46
N LEU A 61 -11.83 -0.38 -7.64
CA LEU A 61 -12.81 -1.27 -7.00
C LEU A 61 -12.69 -2.72 -7.47
N ASP A 62 -12.07 -2.95 -8.63
CA ASP A 62 -11.82 -4.29 -9.17
C ASP A 62 -10.62 -4.99 -8.51
N SER A 63 -9.84 -4.27 -7.72
CA SER A 63 -8.69 -4.85 -7.00
C SER A 63 -9.14 -5.53 -5.70
N ASP A 64 -8.35 -6.47 -5.22
CA ASP A 64 -8.58 -7.14 -3.93
C ASP A 64 -7.68 -6.64 -2.80
N LEU A 65 -6.65 -5.85 -3.16
CA LEU A 65 -5.84 -5.08 -2.22
C LEU A 65 -5.57 -3.68 -2.80
N ILE A 66 -5.78 -2.65 -2.00
CA ILE A 66 -5.37 -1.27 -2.32
C ILE A 66 -4.39 -0.81 -1.25
N ILE A 67 -3.21 -0.36 -1.67
CA ILE A 67 -2.18 0.22 -0.81
C ILE A 67 -2.19 1.74 -0.99
N ILE A 68 -2.56 2.48 0.06
CA ILE A 68 -2.55 3.95 0.05
C ILE A 68 -1.17 4.44 0.47
N ALA A 69 -0.43 5.01 -0.48
CA ALA A 69 0.91 5.56 -0.27
C ALA A 69 0.92 7.05 -0.59
N VAL A 70 0.14 7.81 0.16
CA VAL A 70 0.04 9.27 0.08
C VAL A 70 0.51 9.89 1.39
N LYS A 71 0.60 11.22 1.45
CA LYS A 71 0.93 11.93 2.70
C LYS A 71 -0.09 11.62 3.78
N ASP A 72 0.36 11.59 5.03
CA ASP A 72 -0.45 11.19 6.18
C ASP A 72 -1.77 11.97 6.29
N ASP A 73 -1.74 13.28 6.05
CA ASP A 73 -2.92 14.15 6.11
C ASP A 73 -3.93 13.92 4.97
N ALA A 74 -3.54 13.22 3.92
CA ALA A 74 -4.42 12.93 2.79
C ALA A 74 -5.07 11.54 2.87
N ILE A 75 -4.64 10.67 3.78
CA ILE A 75 -5.11 9.27 3.85
C ILE A 75 -6.62 9.20 4.06
N HIS A 76 -7.14 9.92 5.05
CA HIS A 76 -8.57 9.90 5.37
C HIS A 76 -9.43 10.38 4.20
N GLU A 77 -9.09 11.54 3.64
CA GLU A 77 -9.82 12.13 2.51
C GLU A 77 -9.86 11.20 1.30
N VAL A 78 -8.71 10.63 0.95
CA VAL A 78 -8.63 9.68 -0.17
C VAL A 78 -9.52 8.47 0.08
N SER A 79 -9.50 7.91 1.29
CA SER A 79 -10.26 6.72 1.64
C SER A 79 -11.78 6.94 1.61
N LEU A 80 -12.25 8.18 1.76
CA LEU A 80 -13.69 8.50 1.66
C LEU A 80 -14.27 8.21 0.27
N ASN A 81 -13.43 8.19 -0.76
CA ASN A 81 -13.84 7.84 -2.12
C ASN A 81 -13.99 6.33 -2.34
N LEU A 82 -13.66 5.52 -1.33
CA LEU A 82 -13.64 4.05 -1.42
C LEU A 82 -14.62 3.38 -0.45
N LYS A 83 -15.67 4.09 -0.02
CA LYS A 83 -16.64 3.62 1.01
C LYS A 83 -17.26 2.26 0.71
N ASN A 84 -17.45 1.93 -0.55
CA ASN A 84 -18.08 0.68 -0.97
C ASN A 84 -17.06 -0.41 -1.35
N TYR A 85 -15.78 -0.14 -1.14
CA TYR A 85 -14.74 -1.10 -1.45
C TYR A 85 -14.84 -2.33 -0.53
N LYS A 86 -14.79 -3.53 -1.11
CA LYS A 86 -14.95 -4.81 -0.39
C LYS A 86 -13.66 -5.58 -0.18
N GLY A 87 -12.59 -5.20 -0.87
CA GLY A 87 -11.27 -5.78 -0.64
C GLY A 87 -10.58 -5.19 0.59
N LEU A 88 -9.31 -5.49 0.74
CA LEU A 88 -8.49 -4.95 1.83
C LEU A 88 -7.90 -3.59 1.44
N LEU A 89 -8.12 -2.58 2.27
CA LEU A 89 -7.52 -1.26 2.12
C LEU A 89 -6.49 -1.05 3.23
N VAL A 90 -5.23 -0.79 2.86
CA VAL A 90 -4.17 -0.52 3.84
C VAL A 90 -3.52 0.83 3.58
N HIS A 91 -3.07 1.51 4.64
CA HIS A 91 -2.20 2.68 4.49
C HIS A 91 -0.76 2.35 4.89
N THR A 92 0.14 3.26 4.58
CA THR A 92 1.59 3.08 4.74
C THR A 92 2.19 4.08 5.72
N SER A 93 1.40 4.66 6.62
CA SER A 93 1.85 5.66 7.59
C SER A 93 2.39 5.04 8.87
N GLY A 94 3.46 5.62 9.40
CA GLY A 94 3.98 5.26 10.73
C GLY A 94 3.23 5.91 11.88
N THR A 95 2.53 7.00 11.65
CA THR A 95 1.89 7.81 12.71
C THR A 95 0.37 7.74 12.72
N GLN A 96 -0.27 7.58 11.57
CA GLN A 96 -1.73 7.50 11.50
C GLN A 96 -2.24 6.18 12.08
N PRO A 97 -3.30 6.20 12.91
CA PRO A 97 -3.88 4.95 13.40
C PRO A 97 -4.54 4.16 12.27
N SER A 98 -4.66 2.86 12.45
CA SER A 98 -5.40 2.03 11.49
C SER A 98 -6.87 2.46 11.38
N SER A 99 -7.44 2.96 12.48
CA SER A 99 -8.83 3.42 12.55
C SER A 99 -9.17 4.61 11.65
N VAL A 100 -8.17 5.29 11.09
CA VAL A 100 -8.43 6.32 10.06
C VAL A 100 -9.16 5.73 8.86
N LEU A 101 -9.08 4.42 8.66
CA LEU A 101 -9.77 3.66 7.60
C LEU A 101 -10.99 2.89 8.10
N SER A 102 -11.46 3.11 9.34
CA SER A 102 -12.50 2.27 9.95
C SER A 102 -13.89 2.35 9.31
N HIS A 103 -14.12 3.30 8.41
CA HIS A 103 -15.33 3.36 7.58
C HIS A 103 -15.29 2.37 6.41
N ILE A 104 -14.16 1.71 6.19
CA ILE A 104 -14.00 0.61 5.23
C ILE A 104 -14.16 -0.71 5.99
N GLU A 105 -14.82 -1.69 5.36
CA GLU A 105 -15.10 -2.98 6.01
C GLU A 105 -13.81 -3.72 6.39
N ASN A 106 -12.85 -3.79 5.47
CA ASN A 106 -11.59 -4.50 5.68
C ASN A 106 -10.43 -3.55 5.48
N TYR A 107 -9.72 -3.25 6.56
CA TYR A 107 -8.64 -2.25 6.52
C TYR A 107 -7.44 -2.69 7.36
N GLY A 108 -6.34 -2.00 7.17
CA GLY A 108 -5.12 -2.29 7.92
C GLY A 108 -3.98 -1.33 7.60
N VAL A 109 -2.80 -1.75 8.00
CA VAL A 109 -1.55 -1.00 7.84
C VAL A 109 -0.47 -1.90 7.26
N LEU A 110 0.29 -1.35 6.32
CA LEU A 110 1.49 -1.97 5.75
C LEU A 110 2.56 -0.87 5.70
N TYR A 111 3.28 -0.69 6.81
CA TYR A 111 4.20 0.43 6.99
C TYR A 111 5.66 0.01 6.82
N PRO A 112 6.41 0.62 5.88
CA PRO A 112 7.84 0.36 5.74
C PRO A 112 8.63 1.25 6.71
N LEU A 113 9.34 0.64 7.66
CA LEU A 113 10.18 1.35 8.62
C LEU A 113 11.52 1.70 7.98
N GLN A 114 11.50 2.65 7.05
CA GLN A 114 12.66 3.11 6.30
C GLN A 114 12.37 4.45 5.65
N THR A 115 13.33 5.36 5.67
CA THR A 115 13.26 6.57 4.84
C THR A 115 13.45 6.17 3.38
N LEU A 116 12.43 6.40 2.57
CA LEU A 116 12.44 6.07 1.15
C LEU A 116 12.57 7.35 0.33
N THR A 117 13.65 7.46 -0.43
CA THR A 117 13.93 8.63 -1.28
C THR A 117 14.15 8.19 -2.72
N LYS A 118 13.97 9.13 -3.67
CA LYS A 118 14.16 8.88 -5.10
C LYS A 118 15.58 8.42 -5.46
N ASP A 119 16.56 8.90 -4.71
CA ASP A 119 17.98 8.76 -5.06
C ASP A 119 18.63 7.53 -4.41
N PHE A 120 17.88 6.80 -3.60
CA PHE A 120 18.37 5.61 -2.91
C PHE A 120 17.68 4.36 -3.42
N ASP A 121 18.45 3.47 -4.00
CA ASP A 121 17.99 2.12 -4.33
C ASP A 121 18.02 1.29 -3.05
N VAL A 122 16.86 1.20 -2.39
CA VAL A 122 16.73 0.46 -1.14
C VAL A 122 16.52 -1.01 -1.44
N ASP A 123 17.32 -1.88 -0.80
CA ASP A 123 17.03 -3.31 -0.78
C ASP A 123 15.80 -3.57 0.10
N PHE A 124 14.64 -3.66 -0.52
CA PHE A 124 13.37 -3.79 0.18
C PHE A 124 13.29 -5.05 1.04
N LYS A 125 14.06 -6.09 0.73
CA LYS A 125 14.15 -7.30 1.57
C LYS A 125 14.62 -7.00 2.99
N LYS A 126 15.39 -5.94 3.18
CA LYS A 126 15.92 -5.52 4.49
C LYS A 126 15.04 -4.48 5.19
N VAL A 127 14.01 -3.97 4.54
CA VAL A 127 13.11 -2.98 5.13
C VAL A 127 12.12 -3.68 6.05
N PRO A 128 12.10 -3.36 7.36
CA PRO A 128 11.06 -3.91 8.24
C PRO A 128 9.69 -3.43 7.80
N LEU A 129 8.75 -4.36 7.67
CA LEU A 129 7.35 -4.05 7.39
C LEU A 129 6.54 -4.29 8.64
N LEU A 130 5.93 -3.23 9.16
CA LEU A 130 5.04 -3.28 10.31
C LEU A 130 3.61 -3.41 9.79
N ILE A 131 2.92 -4.46 10.24
CA ILE A 131 1.61 -4.82 9.71
C ILE A 131 0.53 -4.88 10.79
N ASN A 132 -0.68 -4.54 10.39
CA ASN A 132 -1.89 -4.63 11.19
C ASN A 132 -3.08 -4.83 10.25
N ALA A 133 -4.16 -5.43 10.73
CA ALA A 133 -5.39 -5.54 9.96
C ALA A 133 -6.61 -5.64 10.89
N SER A 134 -7.78 -5.27 10.35
CA SER A 134 -9.04 -5.27 11.10
C SER A 134 -9.59 -6.66 11.42
N SER A 135 -9.07 -7.71 10.77
CA SER A 135 -9.47 -9.09 11.03
C SER A 135 -8.27 -10.03 10.94
N SER A 136 -8.36 -11.19 11.61
CA SER A 136 -7.32 -12.21 11.59
C SER A 136 -7.10 -12.79 10.19
N ILE A 137 -8.16 -12.93 9.39
CA ILE A 137 -8.07 -13.45 8.01
C ILE A 137 -7.22 -12.51 7.16
N TYR A 138 -7.48 -11.22 7.21
CA TYR A 138 -6.73 -10.23 6.43
C TYR A 138 -5.32 -10.00 6.99
N LEU A 139 -5.14 -10.12 8.30
CA LEU A 139 -3.80 -10.06 8.89
C LEU A 139 -2.91 -11.17 8.34
N GLU A 140 -3.43 -12.40 8.25
CA GLU A 140 -2.67 -13.51 7.66
C GLU A 140 -2.36 -13.26 6.18
N LYS A 141 -3.31 -12.73 5.42
CA LYS A 141 -3.09 -12.42 4.00
C LYS A 141 -2.02 -11.35 3.81
N ILE A 142 -2.10 -10.25 4.57
CA ILE A 142 -1.10 -9.17 4.44
C ILE A 142 0.28 -9.62 4.93
N LYS A 143 0.32 -10.50 5.93
CA LYS A 143 1.56 -11.10 6.42
C LYS A 143 2.25 -11.94 5.35
N ILE A 144 1.49 -12.75 4.61
CA ILE A 144 2.03 -13.54 3.49
C ILE A 144 2.64 -12.61 2.44
N LEU A 145 1.92 -11.58 2.03
CA LEU A 145 2.42 -10.60 1.05
C LEU A 145 3.67 -9.88 1.57
N ALA A 146 3.64 -9.42 2.81
CA ALA A 146 4.77 -8.73 3.43
C ALA A 146 6.03 -9.60 3.44
N LYS A 147 5.90 -10.89 3.76
CA LYS A 147 7.02 -11.85 3.76
C LYS A 147 7.57 -12.13 2.37
N ILE A 148 6.78 -11.97 1.33
CA ILE A 148 7.27 -12.04 -0.05
C ILE A 148 8.21 -10.86 -0.33
N MET A 149 7.87 -9.68 0.16
CA MET A 149 8.62 -8.45 -0.12
C MET A 149 9.80 -8.22 0.82
N SER A 150 9.69 -8.63 2.09
CA SER A 150 10.69 -8.35 3.12
C SER A 150 10.97 -9.58 4.00
N ASP A 151 12.20 -9.67 4.46
CA ASP A 151 12.62 -10.70 5.43
C ASP A 151 12.27 -10.33 6.87
N VAL A 152 11.88 -9.07 7.12
CA VAL A 152 11.55 -8.56 8.46
C VAL A 152 10.12 -8.07 8.49
N VAL A 153 9.21 -8.88 9.02
CA VAL A 153 7.79 -8.56 9.13
C VAL A 153 7.37 -8.62 10.60
N ILE A 154 6.78 -7.54 11.09
CA ILE A 154 6.42 -7.37 12.50
C ILE A 154 4.95 -7.00 12.60
N GLU A 155 4.17 -7.83 13.29
CA GLU A 155 2.81 -7.46 13.68
C GLU A 155 2.90 -6.40 14.79
N CYS A 156 2.19 -5.28 14.62
CA CYS A 156 2.37 -4.11 15.47
C CYS A 156 1.07 -3.34 15.61
N ASN A 157 0.66 -3.02 16.82
CA ASN A 157 -0.48 -2.15 17.05
C ASN A 157 -0.12 -0.68 16.76
N ASP A 158 -1.12 0.19 16.75
CA ASP A 158 -0.94 1.60 16.42
C ASP A 158 0.01 2.33 17.40
N ASP A 159 -0.10 2.05 18.68
CA ASP A 159 0.72 2.71 19.71
C ASP A 159 2.19 2.33 19.58
N ASP A 160 2.46 1.04 19.43
CA ASP A 160 3.83 0.55 19.26
C ASP A 160 4.44 1.06 17.95
N ARG A 161 3.66 1.11 16.87
CA ARG A 161 4.15 1.63 15.59
C ARG A 161 4.56 3.10 15.71
N ARG A 162 3.76 3.93 16.40
CA ARG A 162 4.11 5.33 16.63
C ARG A 162 5.39 5.50 17.43
N LEU A 163 5.63 4.62 18.41
CA LEU A 163 6.84 4.67 19.22
C LEU A 163 8.09 4.28 18.42
N ILE A 164 7.96 3.35 17.48
CA ILE A 164 9.07 2.87 16.65
C ILE A 164 9.39 3.85 15.53
N HIS A 165 8.38 4.56 15.04
CA HIS A 165 8.51 5.49 13.90
C HIS A 165 9.48 6.67 14.21
#